data_b32a49590fe0efd6ed6d75b0eefcc5d2
#
_entry.id   b32a49590fe0efd6ed6d75b0eefcc5d2
#
_cell.length_a   1.000
_cell.length_b   1.000
_cell.length_c   1.000
_cell.angle_alpha   90.00
_cell.angle_beta   90.00
_cell.angle_gamma   90.00
#
_symmetry.space_group_name_H-M   'P 1'
#
loop_
_entity.id
_entity.type
_entity.pdbx_description
1 polymer ?
#
loop_
_entity_poly.entity_id
_entity_poly.type
_entity_poly.pdbx_seq_one_letter_code
_entity_poly.pdbx_strand_id
1 'polypeptide(L)'
;MSAGTGTGGGTGRSADAGTGLPVISRVLPPVAERAAANARMVALLTGPEPGPVAEHLALLHFTGRRSGAAHTVPAGLHRVGGGLFVATGSPWRHNFAGGAPGEITWRGNRSPVRFTLVTDGERTARGYHELYERYGPEAAQRRLGITVDAAATPTPADFRAAVTGIPLALVAVDLLTASVTNERTSR
;
A
#
# COMPACT_ATOMS: atom_id res chain seq x y z
N MET A 1 71.67 24.83 4.31
CA MET A 1 71.45 23.42 4.71
C MET A 1 70.08 23.31 5.32
N SER A 2 69.29 22.60 4.71
CA SER A 2 68.39 21.53 5.09
C SER A 2 67.02 21.87 5.57
N ALA A 3 66.19 21.30 4.81
CA ALA A 3 65.10 20.40 5.03
C ALA A 3 63.71 21.01 5.31
N GLY A 4 62.93 20.94 4.26
CA GLY A 4 61.50 21.07 4.34
C GLY A 4 60.84 19.82 4.91
N THR A 5 59.76 20.02 5.65
CA THR A 5 58.91 18.91 6.05
C THR A 5 57.50 19.26 5.61
N GLY A 6 57.00 18.52 4.62
CA GLY A 6 55.64 18.59 4.20
C GLY A 6 54.72 17.88 5.15
N THR A 7 53.68 18.58 5.60
CA THR A 7 52.57 17.97 6.34
C THR A 7 51.38 17.83 5.41
N GLY A 8 51.08 16.61 5.05
CA GLY A 8 49.86 16.27 4.29
C GLY A 8 48.62 16.40 5.18
N GLY A 9 47.83 17.43 4.91
CA GLY A 9 46.50 17.57 5.47
C GLY A 9 45.52 16.66 4.75
N GLY A 10 45.14 15.56 5.39
CA GLY A 10 44.01 14.74 4.96
C GLY A 10 42.72 15.49 5.21
N THR A 11 42.14 16.03 4.14
CA THR A 11 40.76 16.55 4.13
C THR A 11 39.80 15.37 4.18
N GLY A 12 39.37 15.05 5.39
CA GLY A 12 38.20 14.21 5.59
C GLY A 12 37.01 14.89 4.91
N ARG A 13 36.53 14.31 3.85
CA ARG A 13 35.22 14.66 3.32
C ARG A 13 34.19 14.26 4.35
N SER A 14 33.70 15.20 5.13
CA SER A 14 32.44 15.06 5.82
C SER A 14 31.40 14.77 4.75
N ALA A 15 30.74 13.63 4.87
CA ALA A 15 29.54 13.33 4.10
C ALA A 15 28.52 14.39 4.45
N ASP A 16 28.28 15.31 3.52
CA ASP A 16 27.19 16.24 3.57
C ASP A 16 25.89 15.42 3.59
N ALA A 17 25.28 15.35 4.77
CA ALA A 17 23.94 14.80 4.90
C ALA A 17 23.00 15.81 4.24
N GLY A 18 22.85 15.65 2.94
CA GLY A 18 22.00 16.48 2.11
C GLY A 18 20.60 16.53 2.69
N THR A 19 20.21 17.72 3.16
CA THR A 19 18.84 18.08 3.56
C THR A 19 17.97 18.17 2.30
N GLY A 20 18.01 17.15 1.45
CA GLY A 20 17.14 17.01 0.30
C GLY A 20 15.75 16.61 0.79
N LEU A 21 14.72 17.18 0.19
CA LEU A 21 13.35 16.71 0.37
C LEU A 21 13.28 15.22 0.06
N PRO A 22 12.45 14.44 0.78
CA PRO A 22 12.34 13.02 0.53
C PRO A 22 11.86 12.77 -0.91
N VAL A 23 12.55 11.88 -1.62
CA VAL A 23 12.21 11.52 -3.01
C VAL A 23 10.77 11.02 -3.12
N ILE A 24 10.27 10.34 -2.07
CA ILE A 24 8.91 9.82 -2.02
C ILE A 24 8.17 10.42 -0.82
N SER A 25 7.01 10.97 -1.07
CA SER A 25 6.15 11.57 -0.07
C SER A 25 4.70 11.12 -0.22
N ARG A 26 3.85 11.48 0.76
CA ARG A 26 2.40 11.31 0.68
C ARG A 26 1.71 12.64 0.87
N VAL A 27 0.84 12.96 -0.07
CA VAL A 27 -0.10 14.07 0.09
C VAL A 27 -1.49 13.47 0.22
N LEU A 28 -2.11 13.70 1.36
CA LEU A 28 -3.48 13.23 1.61
C LEU A 28 -4.43 14.43 1.60
N PRO A 29 -5.56 14.32 0.89
CA PRO A 29 -6.63 15.32 1.00
C PRO A 29 -7.12 15.44 2.45
N PRO A 30 -7.77 16.55 2.82
CA PRO A 30 -8.40 16.72 4.12
C PRO A 30 -9.32 15.55 4.50
N VAL A 31 -9.46 15.28 5.79
CA VAL A 31 -10.21 14.12 6.30
C VAL A 31 -11.66 14.11 5.78
N ALA A 32 -12.32 15.28 5.80
CA ALA A 32 -13.71 15.40 5.34
C ALA A 32 -13.86 15.09 3.84
N GLU A 33 -12.93 15.57 3.01
CA GLU A 33 -12.93 15.28 1.57
C GLU A 33 -12.72 13.79 1.29
N ARG A 34 -11.83 13.15 2.04
CA ARG A 34 -11.60 11.70 1.93
C ARG A 34 -12.83 10.90 2.33
N ALA A 35 -13.52 11.30 3.41
CA ALA A 35 -14.75 10.65 3.84
C ALA A 35 -15.85 10.76 2.78
N ALA A 36 -16.05 11.95 2.20
CA ALA A 36 -17.00 12.16 1.13
C ALA A 36 -16.65 11.39 -0.15
N ALA A 37 -15.36 11.35 -0.51
CA ALA A 37 -14.89 10.57 -1.66
C ALA A 37 -15.11 9.07 -1.45
N ASN A 38 -14.80 8.55 -0.25
CA ASN A 38 -15.05 7.16 0.10
C ASN A 38 -16.54 6.81 0.04
N ALA A 39 -17.40 7.65 0.59
CA ALA A 39 -18.85 7.43 0.54
C ALA A 39 -19.37 7.36 -0.90
N ARG A 40 -18.95 8.29 -1.77
CA ARG A 40 -19.28 8.26 -3.20
C ARG A 40 -18.77 6.98 -3.88
N MET A 41 -17.56 6.54 -3.55
CA MET A 41 -16.99 5.33 -4.13
C MET A 41 -17.70 4.08 -3.66
N VAL A 42 -18.10 4.00 -2.39
CA VAL A 42 -18.94 2.91 -1.88
C VAL A 42 -20.25 2.86 -2.63
N ALA A 43 -20.95 3.99 -2.77
CA ALA A 43 -22.21 4.06 -3.51
C ALA A 43 -22.06 3.61 -4.99
N LEU A 44 -20.98 4.03 -5.65
CA LEU A 44 -20.69 3.63 -7.03
C LEU A 44 -20.44 2.12 -7.14
N LEU A 45 -19.57 1.56 -6.29
CA LEU A 45 -19.18 0.14 -6.34
C LEU A 45 -20.28 -0.82 -5.88
N THR A 46 -21.30 -0.32 -5.16
CA THR A 46 -22.48 -1.09 -4.78
C THR A 46 -23.64 -0.93 -5.77
N GLY A 47 -23.53 0.01 -6.69
CA GLY A 47 -24.54 0.25 -7.72
C GLY A 47 -24.55 -0.84 -8.81
N PRO A 48 -25.59 -0.85 -9.65
CA PRO A 48 -25.74 -1.86 -10.70
C PRO A 48 -24.69 -1.73 -11.82
N GLU A 49 -24.16 -0.55 -12.03
CA GLU A 49 -23.19 -0.24 -13.09
C GLU A 49 -21.97 0.50 -12.53
N PRO A 50 -21.06 -0.19 -11.82
CA PRO A 50 -19.90 0.46 -11.20
C PRO A 50 -18.85 0.96 -12.22
N GLY A 51 -18.98 0.59 -13.48
CA GLY A 51 -18.10 1.05 -14.56
C GLY A 51 -16.65 0.56 -14.45
N PRO A 52 -15.74 1.16 -15.24
CA PRO A 52 -14.33 0.72 -15.32
C PRO A 52 -13.56 0.81 -14.01
N VAL A 53 -14.02 1.60 -13.05
CA VAL A 53 -13.36 1.74 -11.74
C VAL A 53 -13.38 0.43 -10.96
N ALA A 54 -14.38 -0.43 -11.14
CA ALA A 54 -14.48 -1.74 -10.49
C ALA A 54 -13.41 -2.74 -10.93
N GLU A 55 -12.69 -2.47 -12.02
CA GLU A 55 -11.55 -3.27 -12.43
C GLU A 55 -10.36 -3.14 -11.47
N HIS A 56 -10.25 -2.00 -10.79
CA HIS A 56 -9.09 -1.65 -9.98
C HIS A 56 -9.40 -1.39 -8.51
N LEU A 57 -10.68 -1.13 -8.19
CA LEU A 57 -11.15 -0.91 -6.84
C LEU A 57 -12.05 -2.04 -6.38
N ALA A 58 -11.96 -2.33 -5.08
CA ALA A 58 -12.86 -3.24 -4.39
C ALA A 58 -13.39 -2.59 -3.12
N LEU A 59 -14.51 -3.08 -2.61
CA LEU A 59 -14.95 -2.81 -1.25
C LEU A 59 -14.42 -3.88 -0.33
N LEU A 60 -13.69 -3.46 0.70
CA LEU A 60 -13.23 -4.32 1.78
C LEU A 60 -14.26 -4.27 2.90
N HIS A 61 -14.80 -5.43 3.29
CA HIS A 61 -15.74 -5.57 4.40
C HIS A 61 -15.04 -6.31 5.54
N PHE A 62 -14.96 -5.69 6.69
CA PHE A 62 -14.30 -6.27 7.86
C PHE A 62 -14.89 -5.73 9.17
N THR A 63 -14.62 -6.45 10.26
CA THR A 63 -14.97 -6.01 11.60
C THR A 63 -13.78 -5.35 12.28
N GLY A 64 -13.99 -4.18 12.86
CA GLY A 64 -12.96 -3.46 13.59
C GLY A 64 -12.50 -4.25 14.83
N ARG A 65 -11.22 -4.56 14.91
CA ARG A 65 -10.64 -5.42 15.96
C ARG A 65 -10.88 -4.90 17.38
N ARG A 66 -10.92 -3.57 17.56
CA ARG A 66 -11.12 -2.95 18.88
C ARG A 66 -12.58 -2.59 19.14
N SER A 67 -13.27 -2.13 18.11
CA SER A 67 -14.64 -1.60 18.26
C SER A 67 -15.73 -2.64 18.06
N GLY A 68 -15.42 -3.76 17.38
CA GLY A 68 -16.44 -4.70 16.91
C GLY A 68 -17.35 -4.14 15.80
N ALA A 69 -17.16 -2.89 15.39
CA ALA A 69 -17.98 -2.27 14.37
C ALA A 69 -17.67 -2.81 12.97
N ALA A 70 -18.70 -2.95 12.15
CA ALA A 70 -18.56 -3.30 10.75
C ALA A 70 -18.03 -2.09 9.95
N HIS A 71 -17.10 -2.36 9.06
CA HIS A 71 -16.51 -1.35 8.18
C HIS A 71 -16.63 -1.79 6.72
N THR A 72 -16.90 -0.83 5.84
CA THR A 72 -16.82 -0.98 4.39
C THR A 72 -15.92 0.12 3.85
N VAL A 73 -14.80 -0.26 3.23
CA VAL A 73 -13.76 0.67 2.77
C VAL A 73 -13.43 0.41 1.31
N PRO A 74 -13.53 1.41 0.41
CA PRO A 74 -13.05 1.29 -0.95
C PRO A 74 -11.53 1.32 -0.97
N ALA A 75 -10.91 0.40 -1.69
CA ALA A 75 -9.45 0.31 -1.81
C ALA A 75 -9.01 -0.23 -3.16
N GLY A 76 -7.85 0.24 -3.63
CA GLY A 76 -7.21 -0.29 -4.83
C GLY A 76 -6.68 -1.70 -4.60
N LEU A 77 -6.98 -2.62 -5.51
CA LEU A 77 -6.38 -3.93 -5.55
C LEU A 77 -5.22 -3.96 -6.55
N HIS A 78 -4.10 -4.52 -6.11
CA HIS A 78 -2.86 -4.58 -6.88
C HIS A 78 -2.29 -6.00 -6.87
N ARG A 79 -1.73 -6.43 -7.99
CA ARG A 79 -0.93 -7.66 -8.04
C ARG A 79 0.53 -7.33 -7.78
N VAL A 80 1.15 -8.03 -6.83
CA VAL A 80 2.56 -7.90 -6.47
C VAL A 80 3.12 -9.30 -6.26
N GLY A 81 4.19 -9.68 -6.98
CA GLY A 81 4.81 -10.99 -6.83
C GLY A 81 3.83 -12.16 -6.97
N GLY A 82 2.81 -12.03 -7.83
CA GLY A 82 1.78 -13.06 -8.02
C GLY A 82 0.62 -13.04 -7.01
N GLY A 83 0.76 -12.36 -5.86
CA GLY A 83 -0.30 -12.18 -4.86
C GLY A 83 -1.20 -10.98 -5.13
N LEU A 84 -2.31 -10.89 -4.40
CA LEU A 84 -3.23 -9.76 -4.43
C LEU A 84 -3.04 -8.92 -3.16
N PHE A 85 -2.92 -7.60 -3.32
CA PHE A 85 -2.62 -6.68 -2.22
C PHE A 85 -3.41 -5.39 -2.31
N VAL A 86 -3.61 -4.77 -1.15
CA VAL A 86 -4.01 -3.36 -1.02
C VAL A 86 -2.81 -2.55 -0.56
N ALA A 87 -2.46 -1.51 -1.31
CA ALA A 87 -1.45 -0.53 -0.91
C ALA A 87 -2.14 0.59 -0.12
N THR A 88 -1.72 0.82 1.11
CA THR A 88 -2.40 1.79 1.99
C THR A 88 -1.49 2.35 3.07
N GLY A 89 -1.77 3.57 3.51
CA GLY A 89 -1.22 4.15 4.73
C GLY A 89 -2.28 4.44 5.78
N SER A 90 -3.53 4.02 5.52
CA SER A 90 -4.65 4.31 6.41
C SER A 90 -4.60 3.52 7.71
N PRO A 91 -5.00 4.09 8.86
CA PRO A 91 -4.93 3.41 10.16
C PRO A 91 -5.73 2.11 10.25
N TRP A 92 -6.79 1.95 9.46
CA TRP A 92 -7.60 0.74 9.46
C TRP A 92 -6.80 -0.54 9.11
N ARG A 93 -5.62 -0.42 8.44
CA ARG A 93 -4.74 -1.56 8.17
C ARG A 93 -4.34 -2.36 9.41
N HIS A 94 -4.31 -1.71 10.57
CA HIS A 94 -3.95 -2.36 11.84
C HIS A 94 -4.98 -3.39 12.32
N ASN A 95 -6.22 -3.40 11.75
CA ASN A 95 -7.18 -4.46 12.02
C ASN A 95 -6.68 -5.82 11.50
N PHE A 96 -5.74 -5.82 10.56
CA PHE A 96 -5.23 -7.01 9.89
C PHE A 96 -3.87 -7.50 10.40
N ALA A 97 -3.38 -6.93 11.50
CA ALA A 97 -2.18 -7.43 12.19
C ALA A 97 -2.44 -8.86 12.69
N GLY A 98 -1.61 -9.81 12.24
CA GLY A 98 -1.79 -11.25 12.53
C GLY A 98 -2.84 -11.94 11.66
N GLY A 99 -3.46 -11.21 10.74
CA GLY A 99 -4.50 -11.71 9.84
C GLY A 99 -5.90 -11.65 10.44
N ALA A 100 -6.88 -11.33 9.61
CA ALA A 100 -8.29 -11.27 9.99
C ALA A 100 -9.18 -11.74 8.83
N PRO A 101 -10.30 -12.42 9.13
CA PRO A 101 -11.30 -12.75 8.12
C PRO A 101 -12.04 -11.48 7.69
N GLY A 102 -12.55 -11.51 6.48
CA GLY A 102 -13.41 -10.48 5.92
C GLY A 102 -13.94 -10.90 4.57
N GLU A 103 -14.45 -9.93 3.83
CA GLU A 103 -14.95 -10.15 2.48
C GLU A 103 -14.50 -9.01 1.57
N ILE A 104 -14.42 -9.27 0.29
CA ILE A 104 -14.30 -8.22 -0.72
C ILE A 104 -15.50 -8.25 -1.66
N THR A 105 -15.97 -7.07 -2.09
CA THR A 105 -16.80 -6.95 -3.29
C THR A 105 -15.91 -6.42 -4.40
N TRP A 106 -15.63 -7.25 -5.40
CA TRP A 106 -14.79 -6.90 -6.54
C TRP A 106 -15.45 -7.33 -7.85
N ARG A 107 -15.54 -6.41 -8.80
CA ARG A 107 -16.23 -6.65 -10.09
C ARG A 107 -17.65 -7.17 -9.88
N GLY A 108 -18.37 -6.63 -8.92
CA GLY A 108 -19.73 -7.04 -8.57
C GLY A 108 -19.84 -8.35 -7.78
N ASN A 109 -18.75 -9.09 -7.60
CA ASN A 109 -18.77 -10.36 -6.87
C ASN A 109 -18.29 -10.19 -5.43
N ARG A 110 -19.04 -10.69 -4.48
CA ARG A 110 -18.66 -10.73 -3.06
C ARG A 110 -18.04 -12.09 -2.73
N SER A 111 -16.84 -12.05 -2.15
CA SER A 111 -16.06 -13.25 -1.86
C SER A 111 -15.44 -13.17 -0.46
N PRO A 112 -15.43 -14.28 0.30
CA PRO A 112 -14.71 -14.34 1.56
C PRO A 112 -13.20 -14.31 1.33
N VAL A 113 -12.51 -13.61 2.21
CA VAL A 113 -11.06 -13.44 2.15
C VAL A 113 -10.44 -13.48 3.53
N ARG A 114 -9.13 -13.71 3.57
CA ARG A 114 -8.28 -13.37 4.71
C ARG A 114 -7.44 -12.15 4.33
N PHE A 115 -7.51 -11.13 5.17
CA PHE A 115 -6.63 -9.98 5.10
C PHE A 115 -5.44 -10.17 6.03
N THR A 116 -4.22 -9.87 5.57
CA THR A 116 -3.02 -9.95 6.41
C THR A 116 -2.14 -8.73 6.18
N LEU A 117 -1.88 -7.97 7.24
CA LEU A 117 -0.94 -6.85 7.18
C LEU A 117 0.48 -7.40 6.99
N VAL A 118 1.15 -6.94 5.94
CA VAL A 118 2.57 -7.24 5.73
C VAL A 118 3.40 -6.42 6.72
N THR A 119 4.09 -7.10 7.62
CA THR A 119 4.93 -6.49 8.65
C THR A 119 6.39 -6.34 8.21
N ASP A 120 6.80 -7.06 7.18
CA ASP A 120 8.11 -6.97 6.57
C ASP A 120 8.24 -5.68 5.74
N GLY A 121 9.06 -4.75 6.23
CA GLY A 121 9.33 -3.46 5.57
C GLY A 121 10.01 -3.61 4.22
N GLU A 122 10.93 -4.57 4.07
CA GLU A 122 11.61 -4.83 2.79
C GLU A 122 10.63 -5.35 1.74
N ARG A 123 9.73 -6.25 2.13
CA ARG A 123 8.67 -6.75 1.25
C ARG A 123 7.73 -5.62 0.83
N THR A 124 7.38 -4.74 1.76
CA THR A 124 6.55 -3.57 1.49
C THR A 124 7.24 -2.62 0.53
N ALA A 125 8.52 -2.30 0.75
CA ALA A 125 9.29 -1.42 -0.12
C ALA A 125 9.41 -1.98 -1.55
N ARG A 126 9.75 -3.26 -1.69
CA ARG A 126 9.79 -3.93 -3.00
C ARG A 126 8.44 -3.90 -3.72
N GLY A 127 7.36 -4.15 -2.98
CA GLY A 127 6.02 -4.12 -3.57
C GLY A 127 5.61 -2.72 -4.06
N TYR A 128 5.90 -1.68 -3.30
CA TYR A 128 5.65 -0.29 -3.75
C TYR A 128 6.52 0.09 -4.95
N HIS A 129 7.78 -0.32 -4.97
CA HIS A 129 8.67 -0.09 -6.11
C HIS A 129 8.15 -0.79 -7.38
N GLU A 130 7.80 -2.09 -7.30
CA GLU A 130 7.21 -2.85 -8.41
C GLU A 130 5.94 -2.18 -8.95
N LEU A 131 5.07 -1.69 -8.05
CA LEU A 131 3.86 -0.99 -8.45
C LEU A 131 4.14 0.37 -9.08
N TYR A 132 5.14 1.09 -8.58
CA TYR A 132 5.56 2.36 -9.15
C TYR A 132 6.13 2.19 -10.56
N GLU A 133 7.02 1.22 -10.77
CA GLU A 133 7.55 0.91 -12.10
C GLU A 133 6.45 0.54 -13.09
N ARG A 134 5.44 -0.21 -12.64
CA ARG A 134 4.30 -0.61 -13.48
C ARG A 134 3.38 0.54 -13.84
N TYR A 135 3.14 1.47 -12.92
CA TYR A 135 2.12 2.52 -13.10
C TYR A 135 2.71 3.83 -13.61
N GLY A 136 3.97 4.10 -13.34
CA GLY A 136 4.59 5.41 -13.55
C GLY A 136 4.12 6.45 -12.52
N PRO A 137 4.73 7.65 -12.52
CA PRO A 137 4.54 8.64 -11.45
C PRO A 137 3.10 9.12 -11.29
N GLU A 138 2.42 9.47 -12.36
CA GLU A 138 1.06 10.01 -12.30
C GLU A 138 0.02 8.98 -11.80
N ALA A 139 0.10 7.73 -12.27
CA ALA A 139 -0.83 6.71 -11.84
C ALA A 139 -0.48 6.18 -10.44
N ALA A 140 0.79 6.21 -10.03
CA ALA A 140 1.21 5.90 -8.68
C ALA A 140 0.62 6.91 -7.67
N GLN A 141 0.60 8.20 -8.01
CA GLN A 141 -0.06 9.19 -7.17
C GLN A 141 -1.54 8.87 -6.95
N ARG A 142 -2.27 8.57 -8.01
CA ARG A 142 -3.70 8.25 -7.93
C ARG A 142 -3.99 6.91 -7.26
N ARG A 143 -3.17 5.88 -7.53
CA ARG A 143 -3.44 4.49 -7.13
C ARG A 143 -2.79 4.08 -5.82
N LEU A 144 -1.62 4.65 -5.50
CA LEU A 144 -0.84 4.30 -4.32
C LEU A 144 -0.84 5.44 -3.27
N GLY A 145 -1.27 6.64 -3.66
CA GLY A 145 -1.26 7.83 -2.81
C GLY A 145 0.14 8.29 -2.45
N ILE A 146 1.13 8.06 -3.32
CA ILE A 146 2.49 8.53 -3.18
C ILE A 146 2.81 9.56 -4.26
N THR A 147 3.65 10.52 -3.92
CA THR A 147 4.21 11.51 -4.86
C THR A 147 5.72 11.33 -4.88
N VAL A 148 6.28 11.32 -6.06
CA VAL A 148 7.73 11.25 -6.29
C VAL A 148 8.19 12.62 -6.78
N ASP A 149 9.36 13.07 -6.31
CA ASP A 149 9.98 14.28 -6.81
C ASP A 149 10.20 14.17 -8.33
N ALA A 150 9.71 15.15 -9.08
CA ALA A 150 9.78 15.16 -10.55
C ALA A 150 11.22 15.15 -11.11
N ALA A 151 12.19 15.60 -10.31
CA ALA A 151 13.61 15.61 -10.67
C ALA A 151 14.32 14.28 -10.36
N ALA A 152 13.63 13.32 -9.69
CA ALA A 152 14.23 12.07 -9.23
C ALA A 152 13.67 10.86 -9.97
N THR A 153 14.54 9.89 -10.21
CA THR A 153 14.14 8.51 -10.53
C THR A 153 14.25 7.70 -9.24
N PRO A 154 13.14 7.32 -8.59
CA PRO A 154 13.20 6.66 -7.29
C PRO A 154 13.84 5.28 -7.42
N THR A 155 14.73 4.98 -6.47
CA THR A 155 15.43 3.72 -6.35
C THR A 155 14.78 2.80 -5.33
N PRO A 156 15.10 1.50 -5.29
CA PRO A 156 14.69 0.61 -4.20
C PRO A 156 15.07 1.13 -2.80
N ALA A 157 16.17 1.88 -2.68
CA ALA A 157 16.60 2.48 -1.42
C ALA A 157 15.65 3.59 -0.96
N ASP A 158 15.14 4.39 -1.89
CA ASP A 158 14.17 5.46 -1.60
C ASP A 158 12.84 4.87 -1.10
N PHE A 159 12.40 3.75 -1.66
CA PHE A 159 11.21 3.05 -1.16
C PHE A 159 11.42 2.46 0.24
N ARG A 160 12.62 1.95 0.58
CA ARG A 160 12.94 1.52 1.96
C ARG A 160 12.90 2.69 2.94
N ALA A 161 13.50 3.80 2.58
CA ALA A 161 13.45 5.03 3.37
C ALA A 161 12.00 5.51 3.55
N ALA A 162 11.20 5.51 2.48
CA ALA A 162 9.79 5.89 2.53
C ALA A 162 8.96 5.00 3.46
N VAL A 163 9.13 3.68 3.41
CA VAL A 163 8.41 2.75 4.30
C VAL A 163 8.75 2.98 5.77
N THR A 164 9.97 3.44 6.07
CA THR A 164 10.38 3.79 7.43
C THR A 164 9.85 5.16 7.87
N GLY A 165 9.84 6.13 6.96
CA GLY A 165 9.54 7.53 7.27
C GLY A 165 8.06 7.93 7.17
N ILE A 166 7.29 7.25 6.33
CA ILE A 166 5.87 7.56 6.10
C ILE A 166 5.00 6.29 6.17
N PRO A 167 3.70 6.42 6.50
CA PRO A 167 2.83 5.26 6.70
C PRO A 167 2.49 4.57 5.37
N LEU A 168 3.42 3.79 4.83
CA LEU A 168 3.19 2.88 3.70
C LEU A 168 3.04 1.45 4.22
N ALA A 169 2.06 0.72 3.71
CA ALA A 169 1.85 -0.68 4.05
C ALA A 169 1.19 -1.44 2.91
N LEU A 170 1.42 -2.72 2.87
CA LEU A 170 0.69 -3.66 2.05
C LEU A 170 -0.19 -4.54 2.94
N VAL A 171 -1.42 -4.77 2.49
CA VAL A 171 -2.31 -5.78 3.08
C VAL A 171 -2.52 -6.86 2.04
N ALA A 172 -2.09 -8.08 2.33
CA ALA A 172 -2.36 -9.24 1.49
C ALA A 172 -3.85 -9.58 1.54
N VAL A 173 -4.39 -10.00 0.40
CA VAL A 173 -5.79 -10.40 0.22
C VAL A 173 -5.81 -11.82 -0.32
N ASP A 174 -6.03 -12.78 0.56
CA ASP A 174 -6.09 -14.19 0.21
C ASP A 174 -7.55 -14.60 0.02
N LEU A 175 -7.92 -14.94 -1.22
CA LEU A 175 -9.26 -15.44 -1.54
C LEU A 175 -9.44 -16.82 -0.89
N LEU A 176 -10.48 -16.96 -0.09
CA LEU A 176 -10.83 -18.24 0.50
C LEU A 176 -11.73 -18.99 -0.49
N THR A 177 -11.20 -20.07 -1.07
CA THR A 177 -12.03 -21.00 -1.84
C THR A 177 -13.00 -21.66 -0.88
N ALA A 178 -14.31 -21.61 -1.17
CA ALA A 178 -15.27 -22.41 -0.45
C ALA A 178 -14.87 -23.90 -0.61
N SER A 179 -14.44 -24.52 0.48
CA SER A 179 -14.29 -25.97 0.51
C SER A 179 -15.68 -26.57 0.30
N VAL A 180 -15.92 -27.14 -0.88
CA VAL A 180 -17.11 -27.96 -1.11
C VAL A 180 -16.91 -29.21 -0.26
N THR A 181 -17.46 -29.16 0.95
CA THR A 181 -17.61 -30.37 1.76
C THR A 181 -18.63 -31.25 1.03
N ASN A 182 -18.11 -32.17 0.23
CA ASN A 182 -18.93 -33.22 -0.38
C ASN A 182 -19.24 -34.24 0.73
N GLU A 183 -20.27 -33.96 1.55
CA GLU A 183 -20.87 -35.00 2.38
C GLU A 183 -21.52 -36.01 1.44
N ARG A 184 -20.74 -37.03 1.09
CA ARG A 184 -21.31 -38.28 0.58
C ARG A 184 -22.12 -38.88 1.72
N THR A 185 -23.41 -38.65 1.73
CA THR A 185 -24.36 -39.44 2.47
C THR A 185 -24.30 -40.87 1.89
N SER A 186 -23.56 -41.76 2.56
CA SER A 186 -23.68 -43.21 2.35
C SER A 186 -24.99 -43.67 2.95
N ARG A 187 -25.88 -44.13 2.09
CA ARG A 187 -26.95 -45.05 2.46
C ARG A 187 -26.48 -46.47 2.22
#